data_86ab26e718771bf2dcc4d3498a7ae5c9
#
_entry.id   86ab26e718771bf2dcc4d3498a7ae5c9
#
_cell.length_a   1.000
_cell.length_b   1.000
_cell.length_c   1.000
_cell.angle_alpha   90.00
_cell.angle_beta   90.00
_cell.angle_gamma   90.00
#
_symmetry.space_group_name_H-M   'P 1'
#
loop_
_entity.id
_entity.type
_entity.pdbx_description
1 polymer ?
#
loop_
_entity_poly.entity_id
_entity_poly.type
_entity_poly.pdbx_seq_one_letter_code
_entity_poly.pdbx_strand_id
1 'polypeptide(L)'
;YSSAISGTSFACPLVAGVAALVLSVNPDLTQKQVADIIESTAKKCGNYSYTTQSGHTNGTWNNQMGYGLVDAYAAVIKAKNTGSTVYFNDKTVTTDTVISGDEISATNVTVKNNAKLTFTNAKSIIITQPFTVELTSSLELSLQ
;
A
#
# COMPACT_ATOMS: atom_id res chain seq x y z
N TYR A 1 38.53 -8.10 -13.81
CA TYR A 1 37.26 -7.34 -13.87
C TYR A 1 36.75 -7.35 -15.31
N SER A 2 35.51 -7.83 -15.54
CA SER A 2 34.85 -7.74 -16.84
C SER A 2 34.00 -6.47 -16.88
N SER A 3 34.19 -5.62 -17.86
CA SER A 3 33.43 -4.39 -18.07
C SER A 3 32.11 -4.56 -18.84
N ALA A 4 31.78 -5.81 -19.21
CA ALA A 4 30.67 -6.13 -20.12
C ALA A 4 29.76 -7.24 -19.56
N ILE A 5 29.46 -7.22 -18.28
CA ILE A 5 28.51 -8.16 -17.69
C ILE A 5 27.11 -7.52 -17.74
N SER A 6 26.20 -8.15 -18.46
CA SER A 6 24.78 -7.77 -18.55
C SER A 6 23.88 -8.99 -18.36
N GLY A 7 22.66 -8.78 -17.90
CA GLY A 7 21.65 -9.82 -17.75
C GLY A 7 20.67 -9.54 -16.63
N THR A 8 19.50 -10.15 -16.73
CA THR A 8 18.42 -10.01 -15.74
C THR A 8 18.84 -10.50 -14.34
N SER A 9 19.79 -11.46 -14.28
CA SER A 9 20.35 -11.95 -13.01
C SER A 9 21.14 -10.88 -12.25
N PHE A 10 21.67 -9.86 -12.92
CA PHE A 10 22.33 -8.72 -12.29
C PHE A 10 21.35 -7.58 -12.00
N ALA A 11 20.26 -7.47 -12.75
CA ALA A 11 19.22 -6.49 -12.51
C ALA A 11 18.35 -6.86 -11.28
N CYS A 12 18.07 -8.13 -11.06
CA CYS A 12 17.23 -8.62 -9.98
C CYS A 12 17.68 -8.14 -8.59
N PRO A 13 18.96 -8.29 -8.15
CA PRO A 13 19.39 -7.80 -6.86
C PRO A 13 19.31 -6.26 -6.71
N LEU A 14 19.41 -5.51 -7.81
CA LEU A 14 19.22 -4.06 -7.76
C LEU A 14 17.76 -3.70 -7.41
N VAL A 15 16.79 -4.38 -8.02
CA VAL A 15 15.38 -4.19 -7.70
C VAL A 15 15.08 -4.68 -6.28
N ALA A 16 15.68 -5.78 -5.82
CA ALA A 16 15.57 -6.25 -4.44
C ALA A 16 16.12 -5.21 -3.45
N GLY A 17 17.23 -4.53 -3.78
CA GLY A 17 17.77 -3.42 -2.99
C GLY A 17 16.81 -2.24 -2.91
N VAL A 18 16.13 -1.89 -4.00
CA VAL A 18 15.10 -0.83 -4.01
C VAL A 18 13.90 -1.25 -3.17
N ALA A 19 13.47 -2.50 -3.22
CA ALA A 19 12.40 -3.01 -2.35
C ALA A 19 12.76 -2.90 -0.87
N ALA A 20 14.01 -3.19 -0.51
CA ALA A 20 14.51 -3.01 0.85
C ALA A 20 14.51 -1.53 1.29
N LEU A 21 14.88 -0.60 0.40
CA LEU A 21 14.79 0.85 0.67
C LEU A 21 13.33 1.29 0.86
N VAL A 22 12.40 0.82 0.04
CA VAL A 22 10.96 1.07 0.17
C VAL A 22 10.46 0.62 1.54
N LEU A 23 10.79 -0.61 1.96
CA LEU A 23 10.40 -1.14 3.27
C LEU A 23 11.11 -0.44 4.44
N SER A 24 12.31 0.12 4.24
CA SER A 24 13.01 0.86 5.31
C SER A 24 12.30 2.16 5.70
N VAL A 25 11.55 2.77 4.79
CA VAL A 25 10.79 4.01 5.05
C VAL A 25 9.32 3.75 5.38
N ASN A 26 8.80 2.58 5.01
CA ASN A 26 7.45 2.15 5.34
C ASN A 26 7.40 0.62 5.51
N PRO A 27 7.70 0.12 6.72
CA PRO A 27 7.80 -1.33 7.00
C PRO A 27 6.46 -2.06 6.97
N ASP A 28 5.34 -1.34 7.03
CA ASP A 28 3.99 -1.92 7.07
C ASP A 28 3.44 -2.25 5.68
N LEU A 29 4.18 -1.95 4.61
CA LEU A 29 3.78 -2.25 3.25
C LEU A 29 3.74 -3.76 3.01
N THR A 30 2.65 -4.23 2.40
CA THR A 30 2.55 -5.60 1.91
C THR A 30 3.45 -5.81 0.69
N GLN A 31 3.80 -7.07 0.39
CA GLN A 31 4.54 -7.44 -0.82
C GLN A 31 3.93 -6.82 -2.08
N LYS A 32 2.58 -6.88 -2.20
CA LYS A 32 1.88 -6.30 -3.35
C LYS A 32 2.07 -4.80 -3.44
N GLN A 33 1.95 -4.07 -2.34
CA GLN A 33 2.16 -2.62 -2.31
C GLN A 33 3.59 -2.24 -2.69
N VAL A 34 4.60 -3.00 -2.22
CA VAL A 34 6.00 -2.79 -2.62
C VAL A 34 6.17 -2.96 -4.12
N ALA A 35 5.60 -4.03 -4.71
CA ALA A 35 5.63 -4.26 -6.15
C ALA A 35 4.93 -3.13 -6.92
N ASP A 36 3.71 -2.77 -6.50
CA ASP A 36 2.91 -1.69 -7.12
C ASP A 36 3.65 -0.32 -7.08
N ILE A 37 4.34 -0.04 -5.99
CA ILE A 37 5.16 1.18 -5.84
C ILE A 37 6.30 1.17 -6.86
N ILE A 38 7.10 0.09 -6.90
CA ILE A 38 8.26 -0.01 -7.79
C ILE A 38 7.83 0.07 -9.25
N GLU A 39 6.79 -0.67 -9.64
CA GLU A 39 6.27 -0.71 -10.99
C GLU A 39 5.70 0.63 -11.45
N SER A 40 4.86 1.26 -10.61
CA SER A 40 4.19 2.53 -10.95
C SER A 40 5.12 3.74 -10.96
N THR A 41 6.29 3.64 -10.31
CA THR A 41 7.31 4.70 -10.31
C THR A 41 8.42 4.47 -11.34
N ALA A 42 8.39 3.34 -12.08
CA ALA A 42 9.39 3.03 -13.07
C ALA A 42 9.45 4.09 -14.18
N LYS A 43 10.67 4.54 -14.49
CA LYS A 43 10.92 5.56 -15.50
C LYS A 43 10.91 4.97 -16.90
N LYS A 44 10.11 5.54 -17.79
CA LYS A 44 10.12 5.16 -19.20
C LYS A 44 11.47 5.51 -19.80
N CYS A 45 12.05 4.56 -20.49
CA CYS A 45 13.43 4.70 -21.03
C CYS A 45 13.51 4.21 -22.48
N GLY A 46 14.55 4.67 -23.20
CA GLY A 46 14.77 4.34 -24.59
C GLY A 46 13.67 4.83 -25.53
N ASN A 47 13.74 4.37 -26.77
CA ASN A 47 12.73 4.67 -27.80
C ASN A 47 11.65 3.58 -27.88
N TYR A 48 11.26 3.03 -26.71
CA TYR A 48 10.23 2.00 -26.63
C TYR A 48 8.85 2.62 -26.51
N SER A 49 7.88 2.02 -27.20
CA SER A 49 6.47 2.42 -27.07
C SER A 49 5.84 1.73 -25.86
N TYR A 50 5.32 2.51 -24.94
CA TYR A 50 4.62 2.03 -23.74
C TYR A 50 3.12 2.30 -23.89
N THR A 51 2.31 1.25 -23.76
CA THR A 51 0.85 1.33 -23.94
C THR A 51 0.13 0.71 -22.75
N THR A 52 -1.13 1.10 -22.53
CA THR A 52 -1.99 0.42 -21.55
C THR A 52 -2.31 -0.97 -22.05
N GLN A 53 -2.05 -1.98 -21.23
CA GLN A 53 -2.31 -3.39 -21.55
C GLN A 53 -3.09 -4.06 -20.43
N SER A 54 -3.95 -5.00 -20.79
CA SER A 54 -4.69 -5.83 -19.84
C SER A 54 -3.73 -6.63 -18.95
N GLY A 55 -4.00 -6.69 -17.64
CA GLY A 55 -3.15 -7.36 -16.67
C GLY A 55 -1.98 -6.53 -16.13
N HIS A 56 -1.72 -5.33 -16.68
CA HIS A 56 -0.67 -4.41 -16.23
C HIS A 56 -1.28 -3.13 -15.66
N THR A 57 -1.71 -3.19 -14.38
CA THR A 57 -2.50 -2.13 -13.74
C THR A 57 -1.67 -0.95 -13.22
N ASN A 58 -0.34 -1.10 -13.12
CA ASN A 58 0.55 -0.11 -12.51
C ASN A 58 1.12 0.92 -13.49
N GLY A 59 0.47 1.08 -14.65
CA GLY A 59 0.82 2.06 -15.66
C GLY A 59 0.99 1.48 -17.06
N THR A 60 1.59 2.24 -17.96
CA THR A 60 1.85 1.76 -19.32
C THR A 60 3.01 0.75 -19.34
N TRP A 61 2.87 -0.25 -20.19
CA TRP A 61 3.74 -1.41 -20.30
C TRP A 61 4.36 -1.53 -21.70
N ASN A 62 5.54 -2.14 -21.76
CA ASN A 62 6.20 -2.55 -23.00
C ASN A 62 6.71 -3.98 -22.86
N ASN A 63 6.53 -4.83 -23.86
CA ASN A 63 6.86 -6.25 -23.80
C ASN A 63 8.37 -6.55 -23.65
N GLN A 64 9.24 -5.59 -23.96
CA GLN A 64 10.69 -5.72 -23.85
C GLN A 64 11.24 -5.08 -22.58
N MET A 65 10.58 -4.02 -22.10
CA MET A 65 11.05 -3.17 -21.00
C MET A 65 10.17 -3.20 -19.75
N GLY A 66 9.08 -3.95 -19.77
CA GLY A 66 8.13 -3.97 -18.66
C GLY A 66 7.52 -2.59 -18.40
N TYR A 67 7.48 -2.19 -17.15
CA TYR A 67 7.07 -0.84 -16.74
C TYR A 67 8.15 0.23 -16.99
N GLY A 68 9.41 -0.17 -17.18
CA GLY A 68 10.54 0.72 -17.43
C GLY A 68 11.73 0.47 -16.52
N LEU A 69 12.62 1.45 -16.44
CA LEU A 69 13.79 1.42 -15.55
C LEU A 69 13.37 1.74 -14.10
N VAL A 70 13.86 0.93 -13.15
CA VAL A 70 13.59 1.18 -11.73
C VAL A 70 14.12 2.54 -11.29
N ASP A 71 13.28 3.31 -10.60
CA ASP A 71 13.61 4.61 -10.01
C ASP A 71 13.52 4.50 -8.48
N ALA A 72 14.66 4.31 -7.83
CA ALA A 72 14.74 4.12 -6.38
C ALA A 72 14.26 5.37 -5.61
N TYR A 73 14.58 6.57 -6.09
CA TYR A 73 14.15 7.80 -5.44
C TYR A 73 12.63 7.97 -5.49
N ALA A 74 12.05 7.83 -6.68
CA ALA A 74 10.60 7.95 -6.85
C ALA A 74 9.85 6.87 -6.04
N ALA A 75 10.37 5.62 -5.99
CA ALA A 75 9.81 4.54 -5.21
C ALA A 75 9.84 4.84 -3.69
N VAL A 76 10.95 5.33 -3.16
CA VAL A 76 11.08 5.70 -1.74
C VAL A 76 10.16 6.87 -1.36
N ILE A 77 10.07 7.91 -2.19
CA ILE A 77 9.16 9.03 -1.95
C ILE A 77 7.69 8.56 -1.98
N LYS A 78 7.34 7.71 -2.94
CA LYS A 78 5.98 7.15 -3.01
C LYS A 78 5.68 6.28 -1.79
N ALA A 79 6.61 5.43 -1.36
CA ALA A 79 6.47 4.59 -0.18
C ALA A 79 6.23 5.41 1.10
N LYS A 80 7.00 6.50 1.28
CA LYS A 80 6.82 7.42 2.41
C LYS A 80 5.43 8.07 2.44
N ASN A 81 4.85 8.32 1.27
CA ASN A 81 3.53 8.95 1.10
C ASN A 81 2.39 7.93 0.94
N THR A 82 2.70 6.64 0.93
CA THR A 82 1.70 5.56 0.90
C THR A 82 1.30 5.24 2.34
N GLY A 83 0.05 5.51 2.69
CA GLY A 83 -0.48 5.16 4.00
C GLY A 83 -0.53 3.65 4.20
N SER A 84 -0.25 3.20 5.42
CA SER A 84 -0.52 1.83 5.81
C SER A 84 -2.04 1.66 6.00
N THR A 85 -2.61 0.65 5.34
CA THR A 85 -4.00 0.28 5.60
C THR A 85 -4.07 -0.52 6.89
N VAL A 86 -4.79 -0.01 7.88
CA VAL A 86 -5.10 -0.74 9.11
C VAL A 86 -6.35 -1.58 8.88
N TYR A 87 -6.20 -2.89 8.95
CA TYR A 87 -7.33 -3.83 8.88
C TYR A 87 -7.87 -4.11 10.28
N PHE A 88 -9.07 -3.63 10.55
CA PHE A 88 -9.77 -3.83 11.81
C PHE A 88 -10.98 -4.76 11.60
N ASN A 89 -10.68 -6.05 11.38
CA ASN A 89 -11.67 -7.05 10.99
C ASN A 89 -11.92 -8.06 12.11
N ASP A 90 -13.13 -8.64 12.12
CA ASP A 90 -13.53 -9.71 13.05
C ASP A 90 -13.35 -9.32 14.53
N LYS A 91 -13.76 -8.11 14.89
CA LYS A 91 -13.58 -7.56 16.24
C LYS A 91 -14.89 -7.32 16.97
N THR A 92 -14.89 -7.64 18.25
CA THR A 92 -15.91 -7.18 19.19
C THR A 92 -15.28 -6.18 20.16
N VAL A 93 -15.77 -4.93 20.10
CA VAL A 93 -15.29 -3.82 20.93
C VAL A 93 -16.21 -3.67 22.12
N THR A 94 -15.68 -3.85 23.32
CA THR A 94 -16.43 -3.81 24.59
C THR A 94 -15.91 -2.75 25.55
N THR A 95 -14.85 -2.05 25.18
CA THR A 95 -14.25 -0.92 25.89
C THR A 95 -13.83 0.13 24.88
N ASP A 96 -13.68 1.38 25.31
CA ASP A 96 -13.28 2.46 24.43
C ASP A 96 -11.97 2.14 23.71
N THR A 97 -12.00 2.20 22.39
CA THR A 97 -10.91 1.78 21.51
C THR A 97 -10.67 2.84 20.45
N VAL A 98 -9.41 3.21 20.25
CA VAL A 98 -8.98 4.15 19.22
C VAL A 98 -8.08 3.42 18.22
N ILE A 99 -8.40 3.53 16.94
CA ILE A 99 -7.63 3.00 15.83
C ILE A 99 -7.18 4.17 14.96
N SER A 100 -5.89 4.25 14.69
CA SER A 100 -5.28 5.30 13.88
C SER A 100 -4.53 4.70 12.68
N GLY A 101 -4.67 5.33 11.53
CA GLY A 101 -3.96 4.93 10.30
C GLY A 101 -4.37 5.80 9.13
N ASP A 102 -3.56 5.86 8.08
CA ASP A 102 -3.85 6.65 6.88
C ASP A 102 -5.05 6.09 6.09
N GLU A 103 -5.18 4.78 6.05
CA GLU A 103 -6.36 4.09 5.56
C GLU A 103 -6.82 3.09 6.61
N ILE A 104 -8.11 3.01 6.87
CA ILE A 104 -8.69 2.05 7.80
C ILE A 104 -9.74 1.24 7.04
N SER A 105 -9.63 -0.08 7.08
CA SER A 105 -10.63 -1.00 6.56
C SER A 105 -11.20 -1.83 7.70
N ALA A 106 -12.51 -1.74 7.93
CA ALA A 106 -13.20 -2.42 9.01
C ALA A 106 -14.34 -3.29 8.47
N THR A 107 -14.31 -4.57 8.80
CA THR A 107 -15.32 -5.56 8.38
C THR A 107 -15.63 -6.50 9.54
N ASN A 108 -16.88 -6.90 9.67
CA ASN A 108 -17.34 -7.82 10.72
C ASN A 108 -16.97 -7.30 12.13
N VAL A 109 -17.40 -6.08 12.45
CA VAL A 109 -17.12 -5.44 13.73
C VAL A 109 -18.42 -5.24 14.50
N THR A 110 -18.40 -5.53 15.80
CA THR A 110 -19.50 -5.25 16.72
C THR A 110 -18.99 -4.35 17.87
N VAL A 111 -19.63 -3.20 18.08
CA VAL A 111 -19.35 -2.29 19.21
C VAL A 111 -20.50 -2.39 20.21
N LYS A 112 -20.22 -2.77 21.46
CA LYS A 112 -21.23 -3.03 22.49
C LYS A 112 -20.75 -2.64 23.88
N ASN A 113 -21.64 -2.79 24.87
CA ASN A 113 -21.36 -2.49 26.28
C ASN A 113 -21.00 -1.02 26.56
N ASN A 114 -21.68 -0.07 25.93
CA ASN A 114 -21.42 1.36 26.02
C ASN A 114 -20.02 1.77 25.52
N ALA A 115 -19.32 0.90 24.80
CA ALA A 115 -18.00 1.20 24.27
C ALA A 115 -18.06 2.23 23.13
N LYS A 116 -17.00 3.04 23.04
CA LYS A 116 -16.77 3.97 21.94
C LYS A 116 -15.64 3.43 21.05
N LEU A 117 -15.91 3.24 19.76
CA LEU A 117 -14.86 2.97 18.76
C LEU A 117 -14.59 4.27 18.00
N THR A 118 -13.32 4.67 17.97
CA THR A 118 -12.88 5.86 17.24
C THR A 118 -11.86 5.46 16.16
N PHE A 119 -12.14 5.82 14.91
CA PHE A 119 -11.16 5.80 13.82
C PHE A 119 -10.64 7.22 13.60
N THR A 120 -9.32 7.41 13.65
CA THR A 120 -8.70 8.73 13.62
C THR A 120 -7.50 8.81 12.68
N ASN A 121 -7.17 10.03 12.23
CA ASN A 121 -6.06 10.34 11.31
C ASN A 121 -6.14 9.66 9.94
N ALA A 122 -7.32 9.20 9.53
CA ALA A 122 -7.47 8.49 8.28
C ALA A 122 -7.73 9.46 7.11
N LYS A 123 -7.07 9.20 5.97
CA LYS A 123 -7.42 9.79 4.66
C LYS A 123 -8.62 9.08 4.06
N SER A 124 -8.79 7.80 4.41
CA SER A 124 -9.91 6.96 3.96
C SER A 124 -10.31 5.98 5.04
N ILE A 125 -11.62 5.85 5.28
CA ILE A 125 -12.19 4.84 6.16
C ILE A 125 -13.23 4.06 5.35
N ILE A 126 -13.02 2.75 5.20
CA ILE A 126 -13.90 1.83 4.51
C ILE A 126 -14.54 0.91 5.54
N ILE A 127 -15.85 1.00 5.69
CA ILE A 127 -16.62 0.12 6.57
C ILE A 127 -17.47 -0.80 5.70
N THR A 128 -17.25 -2.10 5.83
CA THR A 128 -17.96 -3.13 5.09
C THR A 128 -18.80 -3.98 6.04
N GLN A 129 -19.98 -4.35 5.62
CA GLN A 129 -20.88 -5.19 6.40
C GLN A 129 -20.32 -6.63 6.58
N PRO A 130 -20.65 -7.30 7.70
CA PRO A 130 -21.46 -6.78 8.80
C PRO A 130 -20.68 -5.82 9.70
N PHE A 131 -21.34 -4.71 10.09
CA PHE A 131 -20.82 -3.75 11.07
C PHE A 131 -21.98 -3.30 11.96
N THR A 132 -21.88 -3.55 13.26
CA THR A 132 -22.96 -3.30 14.22
C THR A 132 -22.49 -2.39 15.35
N VAL A 133 -23.27 -1.36 15.66
CA VAL A 133 -23.11 -0.55 16.88
C VAL A 133 -24.37 -0.73 17.70
N GLU A 134 -24.24 -1.37 18.86
CA GLU A 134 -25.38 -1.61 19.75
C GLU A 134 -25.85 -0.31 20.42
N LEU A 135 -27.08 -0.31 20.89
CA LEU A 135 -27.68 0.81 21.63
C LEU A 135 -26.77 1.21 22.79
N THR A 136 -26.57 2.50 23.00
CA THR A 136 -25.67 3.12 24.00
C THR A 136 -24.17 3.07 23.67
N SER A 137 -23.75 2.33 22.64
CA SER A 137 -22.38 2.35 22.11
C SER A 137 -22.26 3.39 20.99
N SER A 138 -21.04 3.75 20.61
CA SER A 138 -20.83 4.79 19.59
C SER A 138 -19.66 4.48 18.66
N LEU A 139 -19.76 5.00 17.42
CA LEU A 139 -18.69 5.05 16.45
C LEU A 139 -18.39 6.52 16.13
N GLU A 140 -17.12 6.89 16.20
CA GLU A 140 -16.63 8.21 15.81
C GLU A 140 -15.61 8.09 14.69
N LEU A 141 -15.73 8.92 13.65
CA LEU A 141 -14.85 8.96 12.50
C LEU A 141 -14.20 10.33 12.39
N SER A 142 -12.87 10.38 12.37
CA SER A 142 -12.10 11.61 12.18
C SER A 142 -11.16 11.45 11.00
N LEU A 143 -11.45 12.15 9.90
CA LEU A 143 -10.61 12.24 8.72
C LEU A 143 -9.59 13.37 8.88
N GLN A 144 -8.43 13.21 8.18
CA GLN A 144 -7.44 14.28 8.03
C GLN A 144 -7.90 15.32 7.03
#